data_790197f8f441c0cecff7fa2d498b0083
#
_entry.id   790197f8f441c0cecff7fa2d498b0083
#
_cell.length_a   1.000
_cell.length_b   1.000
_cell.length_c   1.000
_cell.angle_alpha   90.00
_cell.angle_beta   90.00
_cell.angle_gamma   90.00
#
_symmetry.space_group_name_H-M   'P 1'
#
loop_
_entity.id
_entity.type
_entity.pdbx_description
1 polymer ?
#
loop_
_entity_poly.entity_id
_entity_poly.type
_entity_poly.pdbx_seq_one_letter_code
_entity_poly.pdbx_strand_id
1 'polypeptide(L)'
;IKFLITAHHTDDQIENFFIRLLRGSGLTGLSSMSESVNYNSNLKIVRPFLSFKKIDLKYITLNFFKTYIKDPSNENEKFLRVRIRKYRRNMEKEGLGTGKIIKTVNNLLSASKALDFYKNKALYKYVSFLPKNKCSINTQIFSDEAGEIIFKSFSDILSLVSGTYYPP
;
A
#
# COMPACT_ATOMS: atom_id res chain seq x y z
N ILE A 1 19.71 -0.63 12.31
CA ILE A 1 19.01 -1.62 11.46
C ILE A 1 18.59 -0.91 10.18
N LYS A 2 19.07 -1.40 9.03
CA LYS A 2 18.74 -0.77 7.73
C LYS A 2 17.50 -1.37 7.06
N PHE A 3 17.16 -2.60 7.39
CA PHE A 3 16.06 -3.35 6.78
C PHE A 3 15.19 -4.01 7.84
N LEU A 4 13.87 -3.91 7.66
CA LEU A 4 12.86 -4.69 8.38
C LEU A 4 12.21 -5.64 7.37
N ILE A 5 12.43 -6.93 7.55
CA ILE A 5 11.83 -7.96 6.70
C ILE A 5 10.54 -8.45 7.34
N THR A 6 9.46 -8.51 6.57
CA THR A 6 8.15 -8.99 7.03
C THR A 6 7.65 -10.12 6.15
N ALA A 7 6.95 -11.08 6.76
CA ALA A 7 6.46 -12.29 6.08
C ALA A 7 5.08 -12.12 5.41
N HIS A 8 4.73 -10.90 4.97
CA HIS A 8 3.49 -10.68 4.24
C HIS A 8 3.49 -11.45 2.91
N HIS A 9 2.36 -12.04 2.57
CA HIS A 9 2.16 -12.87 1.38
C HIS A 9 0.92 -12.42 0.57
N THR A 10 0.63 -13.09 -0.54
CA THR A 10 -0.47 -12.74 -1.45
C THR A 10 -1.84 -12.64 -0.75
N ASP A 11 -2.12 -13.54 0.20
CA ASP A 11 -3.40 -13.50 0.92
C ASP A 11 -3.51 -12.25 1.81
N ASP A 12 -2.39 -11.77 2.40
CA ASP A 12 -2.37 -10.50 3.15
C ASP A 12 -2.61 -9.29 2.24
N GLN A 13 -2.12 -9.33 0.99
CA GLN A 13 -2.43 -8.30 0.00
C GLN A 13 -3.94 -8.20 -0.24
N ILE A 14 -4.59 -9.33 -0.44
CA ILE A 14 -6.03 -9.41 -0.69
C ILE A 14 -6.81 -8.92 0.54
N GLU A 15 -6.44 -9.39 1.74
CA GLU A 15 -7.06 -8.96 2.98
C GLU A 15 -6.94 -7.44 3.16
N ASN A 16 -5.74 -6.90 2.93
CA ASN A 16 -5.49 -5.47 3.04
C ASN A 16 -6.29 -4.67 2.00
N PHE A 17 -6.41 -5.15 0.76
CA PHE A 17 -7.24 -4.55 -0.27
C PHE A 17 -8.70 -4.41 0.21
N PHE A 18 -9.31 -5.49 0.70
CA PHE A 18 -10.69 -5.44 1.19
C PHE A 18 -10.86 -4.57 2.44
N ILE A 19 -9.90 -4.60 3.39
CA ILE A 19 -9.93 -3.71 4.56
C ILE A 19 -9.95 -2.24 4.10
N ARG A 20 -9.13 -1.90 3.14
CA ARG A 20 -9.04 -0.54 2.62
C ARG A 20 -10.27 -0.14 1.80
N LEU A 21 -10.81 -1.07 1.02
CA LEU A 21 -12.07 -0.86 0.29
C LEU A 21 -13.23 -0.59 1.24
N LEU A 22 -13.36 -1.36 2.32
CA LEU A 22 -14.39 -1.15 3.36
C LEU A 22 -14.25 0.19 4.10
N ARG A 23 -13.05 0.78 4.10
CA ARG A 23 -12.79 2.10 4.67
C ARG A 23 -12.97 3.25 3.68
N GLY A 24 -13.37 2.98 2.45
CA GLY A 24 -13.51 3.99 1.41
C GLY A 24 -12.17 4.58 0.93
N SER A 25 -11.07 3.81 1.04
CA SER A 25 -9.76 4.31 0.61
C SER A 25 -9.71 4.60 -0.87
N GLY A 26 -9.04 5.69 -1.25
CA GLY A 26 -8.76 6.04 -2.63
C GLY A 26 -7.66 5.16 -3.26
N LEU A 27 -7.24 5.53 -4.48
CA LEU A 27 -6.31 4.76 -5.33
C LEU A 27 -5.04 4.31 -4.60
N THR A 28 -4.34 5.21 -3.92
CA THR A 28 -3.10 4.91 -3.20
C THR A 28 -3.32 3.87 -2.08
N GLY A 29 -4.45 3.96 -1.38
CA GLY A 29 -4.80 2.97 -0.37
C GLY A 29 -5.12 1.61 -0.96
N LEU A 30 -5.92 1.57 -2.04
CA LEU A 30 -6.35 0.34 -2.70
C LEU A 30 -5.21 -0.38 -3.45
N SER A 31 -4.14 0.32 -3.85
CA SER A 31 -2.95 -0.31 -4.43
C SER A 31 -2.21 -1.24 -3.45
N SER A 32 -2.67 -1.27 -2.19
CA SER A 32 -2.25 -2.20 -1.15
C SER A 32 -0.76 -2.08 -0.75
N MET A 33 -0.02 -3.18 -0.56
CA MET A 33 1.35 -3.14 -0.06
C MET A 33 2.34 -3.28 -1.22
N SER A 34 3.42 -2.50 -1.19
CA SER A 34 4.58 -2.67 -2.08
C SER A 34 5.55 -3.72 -1.54
N GLU A 35 6.32 -4.35 -2.42
CA GLU A 35 7.40 -5.29 -2.03
C GLU A 35 8.45 -4.63 -1.14
N SER A 36 8.71 -3.34 -1.38
CA SER A 36 9.58 -2.55 -0.51
C SER A 36 9.09 -1.12 -0.40
N VAL A 37 9.30 -0.52 0.77
CA VAL A 37 8.99 0.89 1.04
C VAL A 37 10.02 1.48 1.99
N ASN A 38 10.48 2.70 1.72
CA ASN A 38 11.29 3.45 2.67
C ASN A 38 10.35 3.96 3.77
N TYR A 39 10.56 3.49 5.00
CA TYR A 39 9.80 3.97 6.16
C TYR A 39 10.33 5.34 6.61
N ASN A 40 11.65 5.50 6.59
CA ASN A 40 12.34 6.76 6.80
C ASN A 40 13.72 6.70 6.11
N SER A 41 14.56 7.71 6.30
CA SER A 41 15.91 7.78 5.71
C SER A 41 16.81 6.58 6.08
N ASN A 42 16.56 5.91 7.20
CA ASN A 42 17.43 4.87 7.76
C ASN A 42 16.82 3.47 7.76
N LEU A 43 15.51 3.33 7.47
CA LEU A 43 14.80 2.06 7.57
C LEU A 43 13.98 1.78 6.30
N LYS A 44 14.23 0.66 5.68
CA LYS A 44 13.46 0.12 4.56
C LYS A 44 12.71 -1.13 4.99
N ILE A 45 11.40 -1.18 4.75
CA ILE A 45 10.59 -2.38 4.95
C ILE A 45 10.59 -3.18 3.66
N VAL A 46 10.85 -4.50 3.76
CA VAL A 46 10.90 -5.43 2.64
C VAL A 46 9.95 -6.60 2.88
N ARG A 47 9.20 -6.99 1.86
CA ARG A 47 8.20 -8.07 1.88
C ARG A 47 8.50 -9.11 0.81
N PRO A 48 9.49 -9.99 1.03
CA PRO A 48 9.99 -10.90 0.00
C PRO A 48 8.96 -11.96 -0.43
N PHE A 49 7.95 -12.24 0.39
CA PHE A 49 6.94 -13.26 0.10
C PHE A 49 5.64 -12.71 -0.46
N LEU A 50 5.58 -11.44 -0.84
CA LEU A 50 4.34 -10.77 -1.23
C LEU A 50 3.68 -11.40 -2.47
N SER A 51 4.46 -12.00 -3.37
CA SER A 51 4.00 -12.71 -4.57
C SER A 51 3.68 -14.19 -4.35
N PHE A 52 4.00 -14.75 -3.17
CA PHE A 52 3.77 -16.16 -2.85
C PHE A 52 2.43 -16.35 -2.15
N LYS A 53 1.74 -17.47 -2.45
CA LYS A 53 0.50 -17.84 -1.75
C LYS A 53 0.82 -18.44 -0.38
N LYS A 54 -0.04 -18.20 0.60
CA LYS A 54 0.10 -18.78 1.94
C LYS A 54 0.22 -20.31 1.92
N ILE A 55 -0.51 -20.96 1.00
CA ILE A 55 -0.48 -22.43 0.89
C ILE A 55 0.89 -22.94 0.48
N ASP A 56 1.60 -22.24 -0.42
CA ASP A 56 2.92 -22.63 -0.88
C ASP A 56 3.96 -22.47 0.24
N LEU A 57 3.87 -21.37 1.00
CA LEU A 57 4.72 -21.15 2.18
C LEU A 57 4.48 -22.21 3.26
N LYS A 58 3.22 -22.57 3.49
CA LYS A 58 2.87 -23.63 4.42
C LYS A 58 3.40 -25.00 3.97
N TYR A 59 3.31 -25.31 2.67
CA TYR A 59 3.88 -26.53 2.10
C TYR A 59 5.38 -26.63 2.37
N ILE A 60 6.12 -25.56 2.07
CA ILE A 60 7.57 -25.48 2.34
C ILE A 60 7.84 -25.70 3.84
N THR A 61 7.13 -24.98 4.71
CA THR A 61 7.31 -25.07 6.16
C THR A 61 7.12 -26.51 6.66
N LEU A 62 6.08 -27.20 6.21
CA LEU A 62 5.80 -28.58 6.62
C LEU A 62 6.84 -29.57 6.09
N ASN A 63 7.36 -29.39 4.88
CA ASN A 63 8.36 -30.29 4.32
C ASN A 63 9.74 -30.13 4.99
N PHE A 64 10.15 -28.91 5.31
CA PHE A 64 11.46 -28.65 5.90
C PHE A 64 11.46 -28.69 7.43
N PHE A 65 10.45 -28.11 8.08
CA PHE A 65 10.41 -27.97 9.54
C PHE A 65 9.46 -28.97 10.22
N LYS A 66 8.66 -29.75 9.44
CA LYS A 66 7.73 -30.78 9.88
C LYS A 66 6.52 -30.28 10.69
N THR A 67 6.59 -29.07 11.25
CA THR A 67 5.53 -28.50 12.09
C THR A 67 5.46 -26.98 11.97
N TYR A 68 4.34 -26.38 12.37
CA TYR A 68 4.19 -24.94 12.58
C TYR A 68 3.20 -24.68 13.72
N ILE A 69 3.35 -23.58 14.41
CA ILE A 69 2.45 -23.17 15.49
C ILE A 69 1.20 -22.56 14.91
N LYS A 70 0.04 -23.03 15.33
CA LYS A 70 -1.26 -22.50 14.94
C LYS A 70 -1.69 -21.46 15.99
N ASP A 71 -1.73 -20.19 15.63
CA ASP A 71 -2.20 -19.14 16.52
C ASP A 71 -3.74 -19.13 16.55
N PRO A 72 -4.38 -19.34 17.72
CA PRO A 72 -5.84 -19.36 17.86
C PRO A 72 -6.52 -18.05 17.43
N SER A 73 -5.82 -16.92 17.50
CA SER A 73 -6.35 -15.63 17.09
C SER A 73 -6.73 -15.57 15.60
N ASN A 74 -6.15 -16.45 14.77
CA ASN A 74 -6.45 -16.56 13.35
C ASN A 74 -7.89 -17.08 13.05
N GLU A 75 -8.60 -17.59 14.04
CA GLU A 75 -9.97 -18.08 13.92
C GLU A 75 -10.98 -17.14 14.62
N ASN A 76 -10.52 -16.12 15.32
CA ASN A 76 -11.36 -15.20 16.07
C ASN A 76 -12.03 -14.16 15.17
N GLU A 77 -13.36 -14.28 15.00
CA GLU A 77 -14.18 -13.40 14.13
C GLU A 77 -14.35 -11.97 14.63
N LYS A 78 -13.89 -11.64 15.85
CA LYS A 78 -13.79 -10.26 16.29
C LYS A 78 -12.84 -9.46 15.39
N PHE A 79 -11.83 -10.11 14.82
CA PHE A 79 -10.90 -9.48 13.90
C PHE A 79 -11.48 -9.35 12.48
N LEU A 80 -11.44 -8.15 11.93
CA LEU A 80 -11.95 -7.87 10.57
C LEU A 80 -11.29 -8.75 9.51
N ARG A 81 -10.00 -9.05 9.63
CA ARG A 81 -9.28 -9.94 8.71
C ARG A 81 -9.89 -11.34 8.64
N VAL A 82 -10.32 -11.90 9.78
CA VAL A 82 -10.96 -13.23 9.83
C VAL A 82 -12.31 -13.20 9.10
N ARG A 83 -13.11 -12.14 9.31
CA ARG A 83 -14.38 -11.96 8.60
C ARG A 83 -14.17 -11.82 7.10
N ILE A 84 -13.17 -11.07 6.65
CA ILE A 84 -12.83 -10.92 5.23
C ILE A 84 -12.46 -12.27 4.60
N ARG A 85 -11.72 -13.13 5.28
CA ARG A 85 -11.40 -14.49 4.80
C ARG A 85 -12.67 -15.33 4.57
N LYS A 86 -13.70 -15.17 5.41
CA LYS A 86 -14.99 -15.83 5.21
C LYS A 86 -15.73 -15.27 3.99
N TYR A 87 -15.86 -13.95 3.89
CA TYR A 87 -16.51 -13.30 2.74
C TYR A 87 -15.81 -13.62 1.42
N ARG A 88 -14.48 -13.67 1.42
CA ARG A 88 -13.69 -14.03 0.24
C ARG A 88 -14.08 -15.40 -0.32
N ARG A 89 -14.34 -16.39 0.53
CA ARG A 89 -14.77 -17.74 0.08
C ARG A 89 -16.09 -17.68 -0.71
N ASN A 90 -17.00 -16.82 -0.31
CA ASN A 90 -18.26 -16.63 -1.05
C ASN A 90 -18.03 -15.91 -2.37
N MET A 91 -17.20 -14.86 -2.37
CA MET A 91 -16.84 -14.13 -3.60
C MET A 91 -16.11 -15.04 -4.60
N GLU A 92 -15.30 -15.99 -4.15
CA GLU A 92 -14.63 -16.97 -5.01
C GLU A 92 -15.64 -17.88 -5.73
N LYS A 93 -16.74 -18.27 -5.05
CA LYS A 93 -17.84 -19.04 -5.68
C LYS A 93 -18.56 -18.24 -6.77
N GLU A 94 -18.67 -16.93 -6.60
CA GLU A 94 -19.22 -15.98 -7.59
C GLU A 94 -18.19 -15.60 -8.67
N GLY A 95 -17.03 -16.26 -8.71
CA GLY A 95 -16.02 -16.07 -9.74
C GLY A 95 -15.00 -14.97 -9.46
N LEU A 96 -15.00 -14.32 -8.29
CA LEU A 96 -13.98 -13.37 -7.85
C LEU A 96 -12.80 -14.09 -7.18
N GLY A 97 -12.06 -14.88 -7.94
CA GLY A 97 -10.90 -15.62 -7.45
C GLY A 97 -9.68 -14.73 -7.21
N THR A 98 -8.71 -15.28 -6.49
CA THR A 98 -7.42 -14.65 -6.12
C THR A 98 -6.75 -13.92 -7.28
N GLY A 99 -6.69 -14.55 -8.47
CA GLY A 99 -6.01 -13.96 -9.64
C GLY A 99 -6.66 -12.66 -10.11
N LYS A 100 -7.99 -12.58 -10.11
CA LYS A 100 -8.73 -11.37 -10.52
C LYS A 100 -8.46 -10.22 -9.53
N ILE A 101 -8.48 -10.50 -8.22
CA ILE A 101 -8.23 -9.49 -7.19
C ILE A 101 -6.79 -8.97 -7.30
N ILE A 102 -5.80 -9.84 -7.41
CA ILE A 102 -4.39 -9.45 -7.56
C ILE A 102 -4.17 -8.66 -8.85
N LYS A 103 -4.80 -9.04 -9.96
CA LYS A 103 -4.75 -8.27 -11.21
C LYS A 103 -5.30 -6.85 -11.00
N THR A 104 -6.43 -6.71 -10.30
CA THR A 104 -7.00 -5.39 -9.96
C THR A 104 -6.04 -4.57 -9.09
N VAL A 105 -5.48 -5.16 -8.03
CA VAL A 105 -4.49 -4.50 -7.16
C VAL A 105 -3.27 -4.03 -7.96
N ASN A 106 -2.76 -4.86 -8.87
CA ASN A 106 -1.61 -4.50 -9.71
C ASN A 106 -1.93 -3.36 -10.68
N ASN A 107 -3.14 -3.35 -11.27
CA ASN A 107 -3.59 -2.25 -12.13
C ASN A 107 -3.68 -0.93 -11.33
N LEU A 108 -4.25 -0.97 -10.12
CA LEU A 108 -4.32 0.20 -9.23
C LEU A 108 -2.93 0.67 -8.81
N LEU A 109 -2.01 -0.25 -8.54
CA LEU A 109 -0.62 0.07 -8.21
C LEU A 109 0.09 0.75 -9.39
N SER A 110 -0.13 0.26 -10.61
CA SER A 110 0.42 0.88 -11.83
C SER A 110 -0.12 2.29 -12.03
N ALA A 111 -1.43 2.49 -11.86
CA ALA A 111 -2.05 3.81 -11.94
C ALA A 111 -1.55 4.76 -10.85
N SER A 112 -1.37 4.28 -9.60
CA SER A 112 -0.79 5.06 -8.51
C SER A 112 0.63 5.52 -8.82
N LYS A 113 1.47 4.64 -9.38
CA LYS A 113 2.83 5.00 -9.81
C LYS A 113 2.84 6.08 -10.90
N ALA A 114 1.91 6.01 -11.85
CA ALA A 114 1.78 7.03 -12.89
C ALA A 114 1.40 8.39 -12.29
N LEU A 115 0.44 8.43 -11.35
CA LEU A 115 0.10 9.67 -10.63
C LEU A 115 1.28 10.21 -9.82
N ASP A 116 2.03 9.35 -9.13
CA ASP A 116 3.22 9.77 -8.38
C ASP A 116 4.31 10.34 -9.30
N PHE A 117 4.45 9.79 -10.51
CA PHE A 117 5.37 10.33 -11.52
C PHE A 117 4.96 11.76 -11.92
N TYR A 118 3.69 11.99 -12.28
CA TYR A 118 3.21 13.31 -12.67
C TYR A 118 3.21 14.30 -11.51
N LYS A 119 2.83 13.88 -10.30
CA LYS A 119 2.95 14.67 -9.08
C LYS A 119 4.39 15.15 -8.85
N ASN A 120 5.37 14.25 -8.94
CA ASN A 120 6.77 14.61 -8.76
C ASN A 120 7.25 15.59 -9.84
N LYS A 121 6.78 15.41 -11.10
CA LYS A 121 7.06 16.36 -12.19
C LYS A 121 6.47 17.73 -11.90
N ALA A 122 5.23 17.80 -11.40
CA ALA A 122 4.59 19.07 -11.00
C ALA A 122 5.33 19.73 -9.83
N LEU A 123 5.70 18.96 -8.79
CA LEU A 123 6.49 19.47 -7.67
C LEU A 123 7.81 20.07 -8.16
N TYR A 124 8.53 19.40 -9.04
CA TYR A 124 9.78 19.89 -9.59
C TYR A 124 9.60 21.17 -10.41
N LYS A 125 8.49 21.28 -11.17
CA LYS A 125 8.23 22.45 -12.06
C LYS A 125 7.74 23.67 -11.29
N TYR A 126 6.88 23.48 -10.28
CA TYR A 126 6.13 24.58 -9.66
C TYR A 126 6.51 24.89 -8.22
N VAL A 127 7.33 24.07 -7.55
CA VAL A 127 7.62 24.21 -6.12
C VAL A 127 9.12 24.38 -5.88
N SER A 128 9.48 25.38 -5.11
CA SER A 128 10.85 25.61 -4.63
C SER A 128 10.87 25.53 -3.11
N PHE A 129 11.63 24.58 -2.58
CA PHE A 129 11.83 24.46 -1.14
C PHE A 129 12.90 25.42 -0.65
N LEU A 130 12.60 26.14 0.40
CA LEU A 130 13.41 27.18 1.00
C LEU A 130 13.88 26.76 2.40
N PRO A 131 14.95 27.37 2.94
CA PRO A 131 15.37 27.14 4.32
C PRO A 131 14.23 27.39 5.34
N LYS A 132 14.36 26.79 6.52
CA LYS A 132 13.41 26.93 7.66
C LYS A 132 11.99 26.40 7.33
N ASN A 133 11.91 25.25 6.68
CA ASN A 133 10.65 24.57 6.36
C ASN A 133 9.63 25.46 5.63
N LYS A 134 10.10 26.25 4.69
CA LYS A 134 9.28 27.09 3.82
C LYS A 134 9.31 26.59 2.39
N CYS A 135 8.27 26.89 1.63
CA CYS A 135 8.27 26.65 0.19
C CYS A 135 7.62 27.83 -0.54
N SER A 136 8.01 28.02 -1.80
CA SER A 136 7.35 28.91 -2.75
C SER A 136 6.65 28.06 -3.80
N ILE A 137 5.42 28.40 -4.15
CA ILE A 137 4.60 27.68 -5.11
C ILE A 137 4.20 28.63 -6.23
N ASN A 138 4.51 28.26 -7.48
CA ASN A 138 4.03 28.99 -8.64
C ASN A 138 2.53 28.67 -8.84
N THR A 139 1.70 29.71 -8.84
CA THR A 139 0.24 29.59 -8.98
C THR A 139 -0.22 28.98 -10.30
N GLN A 140 0.63 28.93 -11.32
CA GLN A 140 0.34 28.25 -12.59
C GLN A 140 0.05 26.74 -12.41
N ILE A 141 0.46 26.13 -11.30
CA ILE A 141 0.08 24.72 -10.99
C ILE A 141 -1.45 24.53 -11.00
N PHE A 142 -2.22 25.55 -10.61
CA PHE A 142 -3.69 25.48 -10.56
C PHE A 142 -4.35 25.51 -11.94
N SER A 143 -3.69 26.08 -12.95
CA SER A 143 -4.18 26.12 -14.34
C SER A 143 -3.66 24.98 -15.21
N ASP A 144 -2.45 24.50 -14.92
CA ASP A 144 -1.74 23.58 -15.81
C ASP A 144 -1.94 22.10 -15.43
N GLU A 145 -2.26 21.83 -14.17
CA GLU A 145 -2.29 20.45 -13.66
C GLU A 145 -3.71 19.98 -13.29
N ALA A 146 -3.92 18.67 -13.39
CA ALA A 146 -5.18 18.07 -12.96
C ALA A 146 -5.37 18.17 -11.43
N GLY A 147 -6.62 18.33 -10.97
CA GLY A 147 -6.96 18.54 -9.55
C GLY A 147 -6.37 17.49 -8.60
N GLU A 148 -6.33 16.22 -9.01
CA GLU A 148 -5.71 15.15 -8.20
C GLU A 148 -4.20 15.31 -8.05
N ILE A 149 -3.51 15.81 -9.09
CA ILE A 149 -2.08 16.11 -9.04
C ILE A 149 -1.82 17.28 -8.11
N ILE A 150 -2.65 18.34 -8.19
CA ILE A 150 -2.58 19.50 -7.30
C ILE A 150 -2.77 19.04 -5.85
N PHE A 151 -3.85 18.31 -5.56
CA PHE A 151 -4.15 17.82 -4.22
C PHE A 151 -3.02 16.98 -3.62
N LYS A 152 -2.49 16.02 -4.38
CA LYS A 152 -1.38 15.17 -3.93
C LYS A 152 -0.09 15.97 -3.74
N SER A 153 0.19 16.94 -4.59
CA SER A 153 1.34 17.84 -4.47
C SER A 153 1.27 18.65 -3.18
N PHE A 154 0.12 19.23 -2.88
CA PHE A 154 -0.09 19.97 -1.63
C PHE A 154 0.01 19.08 -0.40
N SER A 155 -0.52 17.87 -0.45
CA SER A 155 -0.38 16.88 0.64
C SER A 155 1.09 16.58 0.95
N ASP A 156 1.92 16.38 -0.07
CA ASP A 156 3.35 16.14 0.10
C ASP A 156 4.08 17.41 0.62
N ILE A 157 3.74 18.58 0.11
CA ILE A 157 4.30 19.86 0.57
C ILE A 157 4.01 20.07 2.06
N LEU A 158 2.76 19.86 2.49
CA LEU A 158 2.37 20.02 3.89
C LEU A 158 3.11 19.04 4.78
N SER A 159 3.25 17.78 4.37
CA SER A 159 4.02 16.76 5.12
C SER A 159 5.50 17.15 5.23
N LEU A 160 6.12 17.63 4.16
CA LEU A 160 7.52 18.04 4.16
C LEU A 160 7.78 19.30 5.01
N VAL A 161 6.90 20.29 4.92
CA VAL A 161 7.03 21.56 5.66
C VAL A 161 6.74 21.36 7.15
N SER A 162 5.72 20.56 7.50
CA SER A 162 5.37 20.27 8.90
C SER A 162 6.32 19.28 9.57
N GLY A 163 7.08 18.48 8.80
CA GLY A 163 7.89 17.38 9.31
C GLY A 163 7.07 16.20 9.83
N THR A 164 5.77 16.15 9.52
CA THR A 164 4.87 15.07 9.94
C THR A 164 4.77 14.00 8.86
N TYR A 165 4.56 12.74 9.29
CA TYR A 165 4.40 11.63 8.33
C TYR A 165 3.07 11.67 7.57
N TYR A 166 2.05 12.26 8.18
CA TYR A 166 0.76 12.52 7.55
C TYR A 166 0.53 14.03 7.42
N PRO A 167 -0.06 14.51 6.32
CA PRO A 167 -0.47 15.91 6.22
C PRO A 167 -1.50 16.22 7.32
N PRO A 168 -1.48 17.42 7.86
CA PRO A 168 -2.41 17.85 8.89
C PRO A 168 -3.87 17.84 8.40
#